data_98031427be9723be8ea4a1a38a97ae06
#
_entry.id   98031427be9723be8ea4a1a38a97ae06
#
_cell.length_a   1.000
_cell.length_b   1.000
_cell.length_c   1.000
_cell.angle_alpha   90.00
_cell.angle_beta   90.00
_cell.angle_gamma   90.00
#
_symmetry.space_group_name_H-M   'P 1'
#
loop_
_entity.id
_entity.type
_entity.pdbx_description
1 polymer ?
#
loop_
_entity_poly.entity_id
_entity_poly.type
_entity_poly.pdbx_seq_one_letter_code
_entity_poly.pdbx_strand_id
1 'polypeptide(L)'
;TLKGEGNFLFLKSFCGNMRLFGTSKVNEKGNLSIGGVDTVELVKEFKTPLYVMDQELIETTIDKMKEAFQSNRFDTQIAYAGKAFLSMGMLKLVDAKELDLDVVSGGELYTAYKAGFPMDRVHLHGNNKTVEELEMAIEFGIKEIVIDNEDEIDKIERICREKGKKQAVLVRIDPGIEAHTHHYIKTSGLTSKFGISLFQDNLFDIIKRLNDSEWIEFKGFHTHIGSQIFQSAFFIFALDEIFKYLDKLKKELGIVVHTVNMGGGFGVYYKEGDDPKPIEEVLSEIITYTEAME
;
A
#
# COMPACT_ATOMS: atom_id res chain seq x y z
N THR A 1 14.95 9.41 53.64
CA THR A 1 13.57 9.65 53.21
C THR A 1 13.50 10.73 52.13
N LEU A 2 13.88 10.36 50.91
CA LEU A 2 13.56 11.15 49.71
C LEU A 2 12.40 10.44 49.03
N LYS A 3 11.19 10.75 49.46
CA LYS A 3 9.97 10.31 48.81
C LYS A 3 9.38 11.47 48.02
N GLY A 4 9.20 11.27 46.76
CA GLY A 4 8.06 11.79 46.04
C GLY A 4 8.29 12.81 44.93
N GLU A 5 9.43 13.53 44.83
CA GLU A 5 9.56 14.54 43.77
C GLU A 5 10.56 14.20 42.64
N GLY A 6 11.48 13.30 42.90
CA GLY A 6 12.53 12.94 41.92
C GLY A 6 12.03 12.16 40.69
N ASN A 7 11.03 11.30 40.86
CA ASN A 7 10.52 10.47 39.76
C ASN A 7 9.65 11.26 38.79
N PHE A 8 8.96 12.31 39.27
CA PHE A 8 8.13 13.15 38.41
C PHE A 8 8.96 14.13 37.57
N LEU A 9 10.08 14.62 38.14
CA LEU A 9 11.03 15.47 37.43
C LEU A 9 11.82 14.69 36.37
N PHE A 10 12.17 13.42 36.66
CA PHE A 10 12.89 12.56 35.73
C PHE A 10 12.03 12.21 34.51
N LEU A 11 10.73 11.89 34.70
CA LEU A 11 9.79 11.66 33.63
C LEU A 11 9.48 12.94 32.82
N LYS A 12 9.33 14.10 33.47
CA LYS A 12 9.18 15.39 32.79
C LYS A 12 10.42 15.76 31.97
N SER A 13 11.62 15.48 32.48
CA SER A 13 12.87 15.72 31.75
C SER A 13 13.06 14.76 30.56
N PHE A 14 12.59 13.54 30.67
CA PHE A 14 12.70 12.53 29.59
C PHE A 14 11.56 12.63 28.56
N CYS A 15 10.36 13.06 28.98
CA CYS A 15 9.18 13.23 28.12
C CYS A 15 9.03 14.66 27.57
N GLY A 16 9.92 15.58 27.93
CA GLY A 16 9.80 17.01 27.58
C GLY A 16 9.70 17.31 26.08
N ASN A 17 10.12 16.38 25.21
CA ASN A 17 10.07 16.50 23.76
C ASN A 17 9.54 15.23 23.07
N MET A 18 8.96 14.27 23.79
CA MET A 18 8.42 13.07 23.16
C MET A 18 6.99 13.33 22.70
N ARG A 19 6.76 13.33 21.39
CA ARG A 19 5.42 13.38 20.81
C ARG A 19 4.73 12.04 21.05
N LEU A 20 3.57 12.08 21.72
CA LEU A 20 2.68 10.93 21.86
C LEU A 20 1.72 10.87 20.66
N PHE A 21 1.45 9.67 20.17
CA PHE A 21 0.62 9.44 19.01
C PHE A 21 -0.64 8.63 19.35
N GLY A 22 -1.68 8.79 18.54
CA GLY A 22 -2.92 8.06 18.68
C GLY A 22 -3.54 8.25 20.05
N THR A 23 -3.90 7.13 20.69
CA THR A 23 -4.49 7.12 22.02
C THR A 23 -3.46 7.18 23.15
N SER A 24 -2.18 7.26 22.82
CA SER A 24 -1.09 7.28 23.80
C SER A 24 -1.18 8.49 24.72
N LYS A 25 -1.19 8.27 26.03
CA LYS A 25 -1.21 9.31 27.06
C LYS A 25 -0.53 8.86 28.35
N VAL A 26 -0.12 9.81 29.18
CA VAL A 26 0.32 9.52 30.55
C VAL A 26 -0.92 9.46 31.43
N ASN A 27 -1.15 8.32 32.10
CA ASN A 27 -2.28 8.10 32.99
C ASN A 27 -2.07 8.72 34.39
N GLU A 28 -3.09 8.62 35.25
CA GLU A 28 -3.04 9.17 36.61
C GLU A 28 -1.93 8.59 37.51
N LYS A 29 -1.45 7.37 37.18
CA LYS A 29 -0.33 6.72 37.88
C LYS A 29 1.05 7.18 37.38
N GLY A 30 1.10 8.05 36.35
CA GLY A 30 2.34 8.48 35.70
C GLY A 30 2.89 7.46 34.70
N ASN A 31 2.14 6.43 34.34
CA ASN A 31 2.52 5.41 33.37
C ASN A 31 2.01 5.77 31.97
N LEU A 32 2.71 5.32 30.93
CA LEU A 32 2.19 5.37 29.57
C LEU A 32 0.97 4.44 29.45
N SER A 33 -0.10 4.91 28.81
CA SER A 33 -1.22 4.08 28.40
C SER A 33 -1.44 4.20 26.88
N ILE A 34 -1.84 3.09 26.26
CA ILE A 34 -2.13 2.96 24.83
C ILE A 34 -3.48 2.25 24.70
N GLY A 35 -4.41 2.78 23.94
CA GLY A 35 -5.78 2.22 23.85
C GLY A 35 -6.49 2.20 25.22
N GLY A 36 -6.15 3.11 26.11
CA GLY A 36 -6.68 3.13 27.48
C GLY A 36 -6.05 2.11 28.44
N VAL A 37 -5.15 1.24 27.98
CA VAL A 37 -4.50 0.19 28.79
C VAL A 37 -3.14 0.66 29.30
N ASP A 38 -2.88 0.47 30.59
CA ASP A 38 -1.60 0.81 31.24
C ASP A 38 -0.49 -0.15 30.77
N THR A 39 0.59 0.39 30.20
CA THR A 39 1.70 -0.41 29.65
C THR A 39 2.43 -1.24 30.73
N VAL A 40 2.42 -0.80 31.99
CA VAL A 40 2.99 -1.58 33.09
C VAL A 40 2.15 -2.82 33.37
N GLU A 41 0.83 -2.75 33.27
CA GLU A 41 -0.05 -3.93 33.40
C GLU A 41 0.14 -4.88 32.22
N LEU A 42 0.27 -4.36 30.99
CA LEU A 42 0.60 -5.20 29.82
C LEU A 42 1.89 -5.99 30.01
N VAL A 43 2.95 -5.34 30.54
CA VAL A 43 4.22 -6.02 30.80
C VAL A 43 4.10 -7.07 31.89
N LYS A 44 3.27 -6.88 32.92
CA LYS A 44 3.04 -7.90 33.96
C LYS A 44 2.41 -9.14 33.36
N GLU A 45 1.45 -8.97 32.43
CA GLU A 45 0.71 -10.07 31.81
C GLU A 45 1.51 -10.74 30.70
N PHE A 46 2.02 -9.96 29.73
CA PHE A 46 2.60 -10.48 28.48
C PHE A 46 4.14 -10.53 28.48
N LYS A 47 4.79 -9.91 29.47
CA LYS A 47 6.26 -9.78 29.59
C LYS A 47 6.84 -8.79 28.54
N THR A 48 8.17 -8.78 28.45
CA THR A 48 8.94 -7.99 27.48
C THR A 48 9.95 -8.88 26.76
N PRO A 49 10.32 -8.58 25.50
CA PRO A 49 9.88 -7.45 24.68
C PRO A 49 8.44 -7.63 24.18
N LEU A 50 7.69 -6.53 24.02
CA LEU A 50 6.28 -6.53 23.63
C LEU A 50 6.02 -5.42 22.59
N TYR A 51 5.41 -5.79 21.46
CA TYR A 51 4.80 -4.85 20.52
C TYR A 51 3.34 -4.62 20.92
N VAL A 52 2.94 -3.36 21.02
CA VAL A 52 1.57 -2.96 21.35
C VAL A 52 0.97 -2.26 20.14
N MET A 53 -0.11 -2.81 19.60
CA MET A 53 -0.85 -2.21 18.49
C MET A 53 -2.01 -1.37 19.04
N ASP A 54 -2.08 -0.11 18.62
CA ASP A 54 -3.16 0.82 18.97
C ASP A 54 -4.31 0.63 17.97
N GLN A 55 -5.26 -0.26 18.31
CA GLN A 55 -6.38 -0.60 17.43
C GLN A 55 -7.26 0.63 17.14
N GLU A 56 -7.53 1.48 18.12
CA GLU A 56 -8.35 2.67 17.94
C GLU A 56 -7.70 3.66 16.95
N LEU A 57 -6.38 3.82 17.02
CA LEU A 57 -5.64 4.62 16.05
C LEU A 57 -5.73 4.02 14.64
N ILE A 58 -5.54 2.70 14.52
CA ILE A 58 -5.64 2.00 13.22
C ILE A 58 -7.03 2.22 12.61
N GLU A 59 -8.09 1.95 13.37
CA GLU A 59 -9.46 2.06 12.89
C GLU A 59 -9.80 3.51 12.50
N THR A 60 -9.47 4.48 13.35
CA THR A 60 -9.70 5.90 13.08
C THR A 60 -8.95 6.37 11.82
N THR A 61 -7.72 5.90 11.62
CA THR A 61 -6.94 6.24 10.42
C THR A 61 -7.59 5.65 9.16
N ILE A 62 -8.03 4.40 9.21
CA ILE A 62 -8.75 3.76 8.09
C ILE A 62 -10.03 4.54 7.75
N ASP A 63 -10.82 4.88 8.76
CA ASP A 63 -12.10 5.58 8.55
C ASP A 63 -11.88 6.96 7.91
N LYS A 64 -10.89 7.71 8.36
CA LYS A 64 -10.49 8.99 7.74
C LYS A 64 -10.03 8.81 6.29
N MET A 65 -9.24 7.77 6.00
CA MET A 65 -8.80 7.48 4.64
C MET A 65 -9.99 7.11 3.75
N LYS A 66 -10.90 6.26 4.23
CA LYS A 66 -12.12 5.88 3.49
C LYS A 66 -13.02 7.09 3.21
N GLU A 67 -13.17 8.00 4.17
CA GLU A 67 -13.97 9.22 4.00
C GLU A 67 -13.33 10.18 2.97
N ALA A 68 -12.02 10.36 3.03
CA ALA A 68 -11.31 11.28 2.13
C ALA A 68 -11.08 10.71 0.71
N PHE A 69 -11.06 9.38 0.56
CA PHE A 69 -10.79 8.69 -0.71
C PHE A 69 -12.10 8.17 -1.33
N GLN A 70 -13.05 9.07 -1.57
CA GLN A 70 -14.34 8.78 -2.20
C GLN A 70 -14.57 9.67 -3.41
N SER A 71 -15.19 9.11 -4.45
CA SER A 71 -15.65 9.85 -5.62
C SER A 71 -17.06 9.41 -6.00
N ASN A 72 -17.83 10.32 -6.57
CA ASN A 72 -19.14 10.01 -7.17
C ASN A 72 -19.02 9.65 -8.66
N ARG A 73 -17.81 9.68 -9.22
CA ARG A 73 -17.52 9.50 -10.65
C ARG A 73 -16.89 8.14 -10.95
N PHE A 74 -16.17 7.57 -9.98
CA PHE A 74 -15.49 6.27 -10.10
C PHE A 74 -15.40 5.58 -8.74
N ASP A 75 -15.25 4.26 -8.78
CA ASP A 75 -15.07 3.46 -7.58
C ASP A 75 -13.68 3.65 -6.98
N THR A 76 -13.60 3.71 -5.66
CA THR A 76 -12.34 3.81 -4.93
C THR A 76 -12.16 2.64 -3.99
N GLN A 77 -10.93 2.15 -3.85
CA GLN A 77 -10.59 1.03 -2.98
C GLN A 77 -9.27 1.30 -2.27
N ILE A 78 -9.17 0.88 -1.01
CA ILE A 78 -7.96 0.97 -0.21
C ILE A 78 -7.45 -0.45 0.08
N ALA A 79 -6.18 -0.71 -0.21
CA ALA A 79 -5.50 -1.94 0.13
C ALA A 79 -4.54 -1.74 1.31
N TYR A 80 -4.60 -2.64 2.28
CA TYR A 80 -3.63 -2.66 3.38
C TYR A 80 -2.35 -3.38 2.95
N ALA A 81 -1.20 -2.73 3.08
CA ALA A 81 0.09 -3.30 2.76
C ALA A 81 0.57 -4.27 3.87
N GLY A 82 0.37 -5.57 3.66
CA GLY A 82 0.68 -6.63 4.63
C GLY A 82 2.14 -6.65 5.10
N LYS A 83 3.08 -6.21 4.23
CA LYS A 83 4.51 -6.09 4.59
C LYS A 83 4.79 -5.21 5.82
N ALA A 84 3.88 -4.31 6.18
CA ALA A 84 4.04 -3.44 7.35
C ALA A 84 3.90 -4.25 8.65
N PHE A 85 2.85 -5.03 8.75
CA PHE A 85 2.61 -5.96 9.86
C PHE A 85 1.46 -6.89 9.47
N LEU A 86 1.71 -8.19 9.41
CA LEU A 86 0.70 -9.19 9.07
C LEU A 86 0.62 -10.28 10.14
N SER A 87 -0.54 -10.36 10.78
CA SER A 87 -0.94 -11.43 11.67
C SER A 87 -2.40 -11.79 11.43
N MET A 88 -2.84 -12.95 11.89
CA MET A 88 -4.25 -13.33 11.78
C MET A 88 -5.19 -12.33 12.48
N GLY A 89 -4.72 -11.68 13.56
CA GLY A 89 -5.46 -10.62 14.25
C GLY A 89 -5.61 -9.36 13.39
N MET A 90 -4.51 -8.92 12.74
CA MET A 90 -4.53 -7.77 11.83
C MET A 90 -5.42 -8.05 10.60
N LEU A 91 -5.35 -9.26 10.06
CA LEU A 91 -6.20 -9.64 8.92
C LEU A 91 -7.69 -9.57 9.24
N LYS A 92 -8.11 -9.97 10.44
CA LYS A 92 -9.50 -9.81 10.89
C LYS A 92 -9.93 -8.36 10.96
N LEU A 93 -9.04 -7.45 11.38
CA LEU A 93 -9.32 -6.02 11.42
C LEU A 93 -9.43 -5.45 10.01
N VAL A 94 -8.50 -5.79 9.12
CA VAL A 94 -8.52 -5.39 7.71
C VAL A 94 -9.79 -5.87 7.01
N ASP A 95 -10.20 -7.12 7.27
CA ASP A 95 -11.44 -7.69 6.74
C ASP A 95 -12.69 -6.99 7.28
N ALA A 96 -12.74 -6.75 8.60
CA ALA A 96 -13.86 -6.04 9.24
C ALA A 96 -14.03 -4.59 8.75
N LYS A 97 -12.93 -3.96 8.29
CA LYS A 97 -12.94 -2.63 7.66
C LYS A 97 -13.13 -2.68 6.14
N GLU A 98 -13.37 -3.87 5.57
CA GLU A 98 -13.61 -4.07 4.13
C GLU A 98 -12.50 -3.54 3.23
N LEU A 99 -11.24 -3.61 3.70
CA LEU A 99 -10.08 -3.24 2.88
C LEU A 99 -9.62 -4.42 2.04
N ASP A 100 -9.00 -4.12 0.91
CA ASP A 100 -8.19 -5.08 0.18
C ASP A 100 -6.86 -5.34 0.90
N LEU A 101 -6.11 -6.31 0.45
CA LEU A 101 -4.84 -6.73 1.06
C LEU A 101 -3.75 -6.88 0.00
N ASP A 102 -2.67 -6.13 0.15
CA ASP A 102 -1.43 -6.33 -0.61
C ASP A 102 -0.53 -7.32 0.13
N VAL A 103 -0.13 -8.40 -0.54
CA VAL A 103 0.85 -9.37 -0.05
C VAL A 103 2.07 -9.40 -0.97
N VAL A 104 3.26 -9.64 -0.40
CA VAL A 104 4.53 -9.59 -1.15
C VAL A 104 5.32 -10.90 -1.10
N SER A 105 4.74 -11.95 -0.54
CA SER A 105 5.37 -13.26 -0.43
C SER A 105 4.34 -14.39 -0.31
N GLY A 106 4.76 -15.62 -0.62
CA GLY A 106 3.96 -16.81 -0.40
C GLY A 106 3.58 -17.03 1.06
N GLY A 107 4.44 -16.61 2.00
CA GLY A 107 4.14 -16.68 3.44
C GLY A 107 3.00 -15.77 3.85
N GLU A 108 2.97 -14.51 3.36
CA GLU A 108 1.87 -13.58 3.61
C GLU A 108 0.58 -14.06 2.93
N LEU A 109 0.66 -14.53 1.69
CA LEU A 109 -0.47 -15.10 0.95
C LEU A 109 -1.08 -16.30 1.69
N TYR A 110 -0.23 -17.22 2.15
CA TYR A 110 -0.67 -18.37 2.91
C TYR A 110 -1.30 -17.99 4.26
N THR A 111 -0.74 -16.97 4.93
CA THR A 111 -1.29 -16.45 6.19
C THR A 111 -2.68 -15.86 5.98
N ALA A 112 -2.89 -15.10 4.90
CA ALA A 112 -4.20 -14.57 4.52
C ALA A 112 -5.22 -15.70 4.29
N TYR A 113 -4.84 -16.70 3.50
CA TYR A 113 -5.68 -17.88 3.24
C TYR A 113 -6.06 -18.63 4.53
N LYS A 114 -5.08 -18.88 5.42
CA LYS A 114 -5.31 -19.58 6.70
C LYS A 114 -6.13 -18.76 7.71
N ALA A 115 -6.07 -17.43 7.61
CA ALA A 115 -6.92 -16.54 8.42
C ALA A 115 -8.39 -16.51 7.95
N GLY A 116 -8.68 -17.08 6.78
CA GLY A 116 -10.00 -16.99 6.14
C GLY A 116 -10.29 -15.62 5.53
N PHE A 117 -9.25 -14.86 5.19
CA PHE A 117 -9.41 -13.58 4.50
C PHE A 117 -10.00 -13.81 3.10
N PRO A 118 -10.94 -12.97 2.62
CA PRO A 118 -11.51 -13.07 1.28
C PRO A 118 -10.42 -12.94 0.20
N MET A 119 -10.14 -14.05 -0.51
CA MET A 119 -9.04 -14.08 -1.47
C MET A 119 -9.28 -13.20 -2.69
N ASP A 120 -10.54 -12.93 -3.03
CA ASP A 120 -10.97 -11.99 -4.09
C ASP A 120 -10.71 -10.52 -3.75
N ARG A 121 -10.10 -10.23 -2.59
CA ARG A 121 -9.60 -8.90 -2.17
C ARG A 121 -8.09 -8.89 -1.94
N VAL A 122 -7.37 -9.93 -2.39
CA VAL A 122 -5.91 -10.03 -2.23
C VAL A 122 -5.19 -9.69 -3.53
N HIS A 123 -4.15 -8.87 -3.43
CA HIS A 123 -3.24 -8.52 -4.54
C HIS A 123 -1.84 -9.07 -4.22
N LEU A 124 -1.24 -9.81 -5.16
CA LEU A 124 0.12 -10.31 -5.01
C LEU A 124 1.12 -9.42 -5.72
N HIS A 125 1.99 -8.78 -4.94
CA HIS A 125 3.12 -7.98 -5.39
C HIS A 125 4.44 -8.75 -5.29
N GLY A 126 5.54 -8.13 -5.75
CA GLY A 126 6.90 -8.65 -5.67
C GLY A 126 7.61 -8.58 -7.01
N ASN A 127 8.93 -8.35 -6.99
CA ASN A 127 9.74 -8.22 -8.20
C ASN A 127 10.44 -9.53 -8.60
N ASN A 128 10.26 -10.60 -7.84
CA ASN A 128 10.81 -11.92 -8.14
C ASN A 128 9.89 -13.01 -7.59
N LYS A 129 8.64 -13.02 -8.07
CA LYS A 129 7.67 -14.05 -7.67
C LYS A 129 8.11 -15.42 -8.18
N THR A 130 8.15 -16.38 -7.29
CA THR A 130 8.45 -17.77 -7.67
C THR A 130 7.27 -18.42 -8.39
N VAL A 131 7.54 -19.52 -9.09
CA VAL A 131 6.48 -20.31 -9.74
C VAL A 131 5.47 -20.81 -8.69
N GLU A 132 5.96 -21.26 -7.54
CA GLU A 132 5.12 -21.77 -6.45
C GLU A 132 4.21 -20.68 -5.87
N GLU A 133 4.71 -19.44 -5.73
CA GLU A 133 3.90 -18.30 -5.29
C GLU A 133 2.81 -17.94 -6.29
N LEU A 134 3.14 -17.96 -7.59
CA LEU A 134 2.17 -17.71 -8.66
C LEU A 134 1.12 -18.83 -8.74
N GLU A 135 1.54 -20.10 -8.61
CA GLU A 135 0.64 -21.26 -8.57
C GLU A 135 -0.34 -21.16 -7.38
N MET A 136 0.17 -20.82 -6.20
CA MET A 136 -0.63 -20.63 -4.99
C MET A 136 -1.63 -19.49 -5.16
N ALA A 137 -1.21 -18.37 -5.73
CA ALA A 137 -2.06 -17.21 -5.98
C ALA A 137 -3.24 -17.54 -6.90
N ILE A 138 -2.94 -18.18 -8.04
CA ILE A 138 -3.95 -18.59 -9.03
C ILE A 138 -4.87 -19.68 -8.45
N GLU A 139 -4.31 -20.61 -7.66
CA GLU A 139 -5.10 -21.67 -7.01
C GLU A 139 -6.07 -21.11 -5.98
N PHE A 140 -5.62 -20.19 -5.13
CA PHE A 140 -6.45 -19.54 -4.11
C PHE A 140 -7.46 -18.55 -4.72
N GLY A 141 -7.33 -18.18 -5.99
CA GLY A 141 -8.26 -17.28 -6.68
C GLY A 141 -8.18 -15.85 -6.15
N ILE A 142 -6.96 -15.33 -6.04
CA ILE A 142 -6.76 -13.94 -5.60
C ILE A 142 -7.32 -12.95 -6.62
N LYS A 143 -7.55 -11.71 -6.17
CA LYS A 143 -8.08 -10.65 -7.03
C LYS A 143 -7.16 -10.37 -8.21
N GLU A 144 -5.90 -10.05 -7.94
CA GLU A 144 -4.96 -9.61 -8.98
C GLU A 144 -3.52 -9.99 -8.65
N ILE A 145 -2.74 -10.30 -9.69
CA ILE A 145 -1.28 -10.36 -9.63
C ILE A 145 -0.73 -9.07 -10.22
N VAL A 146 0.14 -8.39 -9.49
CA VAL A 146 0.85 -7.20 -9.98
C VAL A 146 2.13 -7.65 -10.67
N ILE A 147 2.15 -7.64 -12.00
CA ILE A 147 3.29 -8.00 -12.84
C ILE A 147 4.38 -6.95 -12.71
N ASP A 148 5.57 -7.35 -12.33
CA ASP A 148 6.72 -6.45 -12.14
C ASP A 148 7.68 -6.44 -13.35
N ASN A 149 7.70 -7.53 -14.11
CA ASN A 149 8.57 -7.71 -15.29
C ASN A 149 7.94 -8.66 -16.31
N GLU A 150 8.47 -8.66 -17.54
CA GLU A 150 7.94 -9.44 -18.67
C GLU A 150 8.01 -10.96 -18.45
N ASP A 151 9.05 -11.47 -17.77
CA ASP A 151 9.23 -12.91 -17.53
C ASP A 151 8.09 -13.52 -16.72
N GLU A 152 7.38 -12.71 -15.94
CA GLU A 152 6.22 -13.18 -15.16
C GLU A 152 5.02 -13.51 -16.05
N ILE A 153 4.88 -12.86 -17.20
CA ILE A 153 3.75 -13.07 -18.13
C ILE A 153 3.73 -14.51 -18.61
N ASP A 154 4.88 -15.03 -19.07
CA ASP A 154 5.00 -16.41 -19.55
C ASP A 154 4.66 -17.43 -18.45
N LYS A 155 5.13 -17.17 -17.23
CA LYS A 155 4.84 -18.02 -16.07
C LYS A 155 3.36 -18.04 -15.75
N ILE A 156 2.71 -16.87 -15.67
CA ILE A 156 1.29 -16.74 -15.37
C ILE A 156 0.44 -17.42 -16.45
N GLU A 157 0.70 -17.16 -17.73
CA GLU A 157 -0.02 -17.78 -18.85
C GLU A 157 0.09 -19.30 -18.83
N ARG A 158 1.28 -19.82 -18.58
CA ARG A 158 1.50 -21.28 -18.47
C ARG A 158 0.70 -21.88 -17.32
N ILE A 159 0.79 -21.31 -16.13
CA ILE A 159 0.09 -21.80 -14.94
C ILE A 159 -1.42 -21.72 -15.12
N CYS A 160 -1.92 -20.60 -15.65
CA CYS A 160 -3.35 -20.42 -15.94
C CYS A 160 -3.87 -21.47 -16.91
N ARG A 161 -3.13 -21.75 -17.98
CA ARG A 161 -3.46 -22.79 -18.98
C ARG A 161 -3.48 -24.18 -18.34
N GLU A 162 -2.46 -24.52 -17.57
CA GLU A 162 -2.35 -25.82 -16.89
C GLU A 162 -3.48 -26.04 -15.88
N LYS A 163 -3.92 -24.98 -15.19
CA LYS A 163 -5.01 -25.03 -14.20
C LYS A 163 -6.41 -24.78 -14.80
N GLY A 164 -6.50 -24.38 -16.06
CA GLY A 164 -7.77 -24.01 -16.70
C GLY A 164 -8.45 -22.80 -16.05
N LYS A 165 -7.66 -21.85 -15.52
CA LYS A 165 -8.12 -20.64 -14.83
C LYS A 165 -7.64 -19.40 -15.56
N LYS A 166 -8.42 -18.32 -15.49
CA LYS A 166 -8.01 -16.99 -15.93
C LYS A 166 -7.61 -16.15 -14.73
N GLN A 167 -6.55 -15.33 -14.85
CA GLN A 167 -6.06 -14.49 -13.76
C GLN A 167 -6.07 -13.01 -14.17
N ALA A 168 -6.68 -12.18 -13.33
CA ALA A 168 -6.60 -10.73 -13.46
C ALA A 168 -5.22 -10.20 -13.04
N VAL A 169 -4.72 -9.21 -13.78
CA VAL A 169 -3.41 -8.63 -13.54
C VAL A 169 -3.43 -7.11 -13.64
N LEU A 170 -2.55 -6.48 -12.84
CA LEU A 170 -2.08 -5.12 -13.05
C LEU A 170 -0.62 -5.18 -13.51
N VAL A 171 -0.19 -4.22 -14.32
CA VAL A 171 1.23 -4.04 -14.66
C VAL A 171 1.80 -2.95 -13.74
N ARG A 172 2.86 -3.26 -13.02
CA ARG A 172 3.59 -2.27 -12.26
C ARG A 172 4.42 -1.42 -13.20
N ILE A 173 4.17 -0.12 -13.18
CA ILE A 173 4.87 0.86 -14.00
C ILE A 173 5.67 1.85 -13.15
N ASP A 174 6.79 2.28 -13.70
CA ASP A 174 7.57 3.40 -13.18
C ASP A 174 7.26 4.65 -14.03
N PRO A 175 6.56 5.65 -13.47
CA PRO A 175 6.21 6.88 -14.19
C PRO A 175 7.38 7.87 -14.29
N GLY A 176 8.58 7.52 -13.80
CA GLY A 176 9.77 8.37 -13.84
C GLY A 176 9.72 9.55 -12.87
N ILE A 177 9.02 9.41 -11.75
CA ILE A 177 8.92 10.42 -10.69
C ILE A 177 9.77 10.02 -9.50
N GLU A 178 10.72 10.87 -9.09
CA GLU A 178 11.50 10.70 -7.87
C GLU A 178 11.01 11.65 -6.77
N ALA A 179 10.35 11.10 -5.75
CA ALA A 179 9.75 11.87 -4.66
C ALA A 179 10.78 12.53 -3.71
N HIS A 180 12.06 12.22 -3.82
CA HIS A 180 13.12 12.74 -2.93
C HIS A 180 13.99 13.84 -3.57
N THR A 181 13.75 14.20 -4.82
CA THR A 181 14.52 15.24 -5.51
C THR A 181 13.65 16.49 -5.74
N HIS A 182 14.23 17.67 -5.53
CA HIS A 182 13.57 18.96 -5.85
C HIS A 182 13.49 19.21 -7.37
N HIS A 183 13.94 18.29 -8.19
CA HIS A 183 13.90 18.38 -9.65
C HIS A 183 13.11 17.19 -10.22
N TYR A 184 12.18 17.52 -11.12
CA TYR A 184 11.54 16.55 -12.01
C TYR A 184 12.61 15.98 -12.93
N ILE A 185 13.18 14.86 -12.56
CA ILE A 185 14.08 14.14 -13.45
C ILE A 185 13.20 13.16 -14.22
N LYS A 186 12.81 13.55 -15.45
CA LYS A 186 12.47 12.57 -16.50
C LYS A 186 13.73 11.78 -16.82
N THR A 187 14.22 11.01 -15.88
CA THR A 187 15.23 10.01 -16.19
C THR A 187 14.48 8.86 -16.84
N SER A 188 14.78 8.63 -18.10
CA SER A 188 14.56 7.34 -18.76
C SER A 188 15.29 6.30 -17.90
N GLY A 189 14.66 5.92 -16.78
CA GLY A 189 15.29 5.22 -15.68
C GLY A 189 15.50 3.75 -15.99
N LEU A 190 16.62 3.45 -16.58
CA LEU A 190 17.23 2.11 -16.61
C LEU A 190 17.64 1.59 -15.20
N THR A 191 17.29 2.28 -14.12
CA THR A 191 17.79 2.03 -12.76
C THR A 191 16.75 1.60 -11.75
N SER A 192 15.45 1.65 -12.05
CA SER A 192 14.43 1.11 -11.13
C SER A 192 14.53 -0.41 -11.07
N LYS A 193 14.64 -0.96 -9.85
CA LYS A 193 14.56 -2.41 -9.63
C LYS A 193 13.12 -2.95 -9.60
N PHE A 194 12.13 -2.08 -9.76
CA PHE A 194 10.72 -2.41 -9.69
C PHE A 194 9.97 -1.83 -10.87
N GLY A 195 9.12 -2.67 -11.47
CA GLY A 195 8.20 -2.26 -12.50
C GLY A 195 8.85 -1.99 -13.86
N ILE A 196 8.00 -1.80 -14.85
CA ILE A 196 8.37 -1.50 -16.23
C ILE A 196 8.29 0.01 -16.42
N SER A 197 9.33 0.63 -16.99
CA SER A 197 9.31 2.07 -17.24
C SER A 197 8.15 2.45 -18.18
N LEU A 198 7.41 3.50 -17.83
CA LEU A 198 6.35 4.06 -18.67
C LEU A 198 6.87 4.54 -20.04
N PHE A 199 8.19 4.80 -20.12
CA PHE A 199 8.89 5.28 -21.32
C PHE A 199 9.62 4.18 -22.07
N GLN A 200 9.43 2.91 -21.69
CA GLN A 200 10.05 1.76 -22.37
C GLN A 200 9.37 1.53 -23.74
N ASP A 201 10.17 1.37 -24.78
CA ASP A 201 9.69 1.31 -26.16
C ASP A 201 8.72 0.16 -26.44
N ASN A 202 8.91 -1.01 -25.78
CA ASN A 202 8.07 -2.20 -25.97
C ASN A 202 6.87 -2.29 -25.01
N LEU A 203 6.62 -1.29 -24.16
CA LEU A 203 5.49 -1.36 -23.20
C LEU A 203 4.14 -1.49 -23.94
N PHE A 204 3.98 -0.89 -25.11
CA PHE A 204 2.79 -1.05 -25.93
C PHE A 204 2.56 -2.51 -26.37
N ASP A 205 3.62 -3.19 -26.79
CA ASP A 205 3.57 -4.59 -27.21
C ASP A 205 3.22 -5.50 -26.02
N ILE A 206 3.78 -5.21 -24.84
CA ILE A 206 3.46 -5.92 -23.59
C ILE A 206 1.97 -5.77 -23.26
N ILE A 207 1.45 -4.54 -23.25
CA ILE A 207 0.04 -4.29 -22.94
C ILE A 207 -0.88 -4.94 -23.97
N LYS A 208 -0.54 -4.84 -25.25
CA LYS A 208 -1.29 -5.50 -26.32
C LYS A 208 -1.32 -7.03 -26.12
N ARG A 209 -0.17 -7.64 -25.82
CA ARG A 209 -0.08 -9.08 -25.51
C ARG A 209 -0.99 -9.47 -24.35
N LEU A 210 -0.95 -8.71 -23.24
CA LEU A 210 -1.79 -8.97 -22.06
C LEU A 210 -3.27 -8.83 -22.37
N ASN A 211 -3.66 -7.81 -23.14
CA ASN A 211 -5.04 -7.58 -23.52
C ASN A 211 -5.60 -8.66 -24.46
N ASP A 212 -4.75 -9.18 -25.34
CA ASP A 212 -5.13 -10.23 -26.32
C ASP A 212 -5.04 -11.65 -25.73
N SER A 213 -4.55 -11.81 -24.50
CA SER A 213 -4.35 -13.12 -23.87
C SER A 213 -5.69 -13.79 -23.51
N GLU A 214 -5.80 -15.08 -23.83
CA GLU A 214 -6.93 -15.92 -23.39
C GLU A 214 -6.90 -16.18 -21.87
N TRP A 215 -5.69 -16.20 -21.28
CA TRP A 215 -5.44 -16.65 -19.91
C TRP A 215 -5.24 -15.53 -18.91
N ILE A 216 -5.02 -14.31 -19.39
CA ILE A 216 -4.81 -13.14 -18.56
C ILE A 216 -5.96 -12.15 -18.77
N GLU A 217 -6.40 -11.51 -17.69
CA GLU A 217 -7.32 -10.39 -17.75
C GLU A 217 -6.58 -9.12 -17.33
N PHE A 218 -6.14 -8.34 -18.32
CA PHE A 218 -5.47 -7.06 -18.04
C PHE A 218 -6.48 -6.05 -17.50
N LYS A 219 -6.28 -5.60 -16.26
CA LYS A 219 -7.14 -4.62 -15.59
C LYS A 219 -6.58 -3.20 -15.63
N GLY A 220 -5.27 -3.06 -15.64
CA GLY A 220 -4.64 -1.74 -15.63
C GLY A 220 -3.28 -1.70 -15.00
N PHE A 221 -3.01 -0.59 -14.32
CA PHE A 221 -1.67 -0.27 -13.83
C PHE A 221 -1.60 -0.14 -12.31
N HIS A 222 -0.44 -0.49 -11.79
CA HIS A 222 0.00 -0.15 -10.44
C HIS A 222 1.26 0.69 -10.52
N THR A 223 1.41 1.68 -9.64
CA THR A 223 2.67 2.40 -9.43
C THR A 223 2.97 2.54 -7.95
N HIS A 224 4.24 2.73 -7.61
CA HIS A 224 4.66 3.07 -6.26
C HIS A 224 5.91 3.93 -6.36
N ILE A 225 5.74 5.23 -6.17
CA ILE A 225 6.75 6.26 -6.46
C ILE A 225 7.74 6.51 -5.32
N GLY A 226 7.63 5.79 -4.21
CA GLY A 226 8.57 5.91 -3.10
C GLY A 226 7.94 5.76 -1.72
N SER A 227 8.66 6.21 -0.70
CA SER A 227 8.29 6.15 0.71
C SER A 227 8.53 7.51 1.36
N GLN A 228 7.81 7.82 2.46
CA GLN A 228 7.93 9.11 3.17
C GLN A 228 7.69 10.33 2.26
N ILE A 229 6.64 10.27 1.46
CA ILE A 229 6.24 11.32 0.54
C ILE A 229 5.32 12.28 1.28
N PHE A 230 5.81 13.49 1.56
CA PHE A 230 5.08 14.51 2.33
C PHE A 230 4.16 15.39 1.49
N GLN A 231 4.32 15.41 0.17
CA GLN A 231 3.60 16.30 -0.73
C GLN A 231 2.73 15.51 -1.72
N SER A 232 1.45 15.84 -1.78
CA SER A 232 0.50 15.27 -2.73
C SER A 232 0.88 15.49 -4.20
N ALA A 233 1.61 16.57 -4.49
CA ALA A 233 2.05 16.92 -5.83
C ALA A 233 2.78 15.77 -6.56
N PHE A 234 3.58 14.96 -5.85
CA PHE A 234 4.28 13.83 -6.47
C PHE A 234 3.33 12.73 -6.95
N PHE A 235 2.27 12.46 -6.19
CA PHE A 235 1.21 11.52 -6.60
C PHE A 235 0.44 12.07 -7.80
N ILE A 236 0.11 13.36 -7.80
CA ILE A 236 -0.59 14.04 -8.88
C ILE A 236 0.25 14.00 -10.17
N PHE A 237 1.54 14.24 -10.09
CA PHE A 237 2.43 14.17 -11.27
C PHE A 237 2.53 12.74 -11.83
N ALA A 238 2.60 11.73 -10.95
CA ALA A 238 2.60 10.35 -11.39
C ALA A 238 1.28 10.00 -12.11
N LEU A 239 0.14 10.41 -11.57
CA LEU A 239 -1.15 10.24 -12.20
C LEU A 239 -1.25 10.96 -13.56
N ASP A 240 -0.72 12.18 -13.66
CA ASP A 240 -0.72 12.96 -14.92
C ASP A 240 0.04 12.21 -16.03
N GLU A 241 1.22 11.64 -15.76
CA GLU A 241 1.96 10.86 -16.74
C GLU A 241 1.22 9.54 -17.08
N ILE A 242 0.59 8.90 -16.09
CA ILE A 242 -0.22 7.71 -16.31
C ILE A 242 -1.42 8.05 -17.22
N PHE A 243 -2.19 9.09 -16.93
CA PHE A 243 -3.36 9.45 -17.73
C PHE A 243 -2.98 9.82 -19.17
N LYS A 244 -1.88 10.52 -19.40
CA LYS A 244 -1.35 10.77 -20.75
C LYS A 244 -1.06 9.45 -21.48
N TYR A 245 -0.53 8.47 -20.77
CA TYR A 245 -0.26 7.16 -21.34
C TYR A 245 -1.54 6.38 -21.62
N LEU A 246 -2.54 6.43 -20.74
CA LEU A 246 -3.86 5.84 -20.95
C LEU A 246 -4.55 6.41 -22.19
N ASP A 247 -4.51 7.72 -22.36
CA ASP A 247 -5.01 8.39 -23.55
C ASP A 247 -4.33 7.88 -24.84
N LYS A 248 -3.03 7.67 -24.80
CA LYS A 248 -2.26 7.12 -25.91
C LYS A 248 -2.66 5.68 -26.20
N LEU A 249 -2.78 4.81 -25.17
CA LEU A 249 -3.26 3.43 -25.33
C LEU A 249 -4.64 3.39 -25.97
N LYS A 250 -5.56 4.21 -25.51
CA LYS A 250 -6.92 4.28 -26.06
C LYS A 250 -6.92 4.71 -27.53
N LYS A 251 -6.11 5.73 -27.88
CA LYS A 251 -6.04 6.27 -29.24
C LYS A 251 -5.36 5.31 -30.22
N GLU A 252 -4.26 4.65 -29.82
CA GLU A 252 -3.45 3.84 -30.72
C GLU A 252 -3.88 2.38 -30.78
N LEU A 253 -4.34 1.80 -29.65
CA LEU A 253 -4.70 0.37 -29.57
C LEU A 253 -6.19 0.14 -29.28
N GLY A 254 -6.97 1.17 -28.99
CA GLY A 254 -8.37 1.03 -28.56
C GLY A 254 -8.54 0.37 -27.18
N ILE A 255 -7.45 0.23 -26.40
CA ILE A 255 -7.48 -0.41 -25.10
C ILE A 255 -7.92 0.62 -24.06
N VAL A 256 -8.96 0.26 -23.30
CA VAL A 256 -9.47 1.04 -22.16
C VAL A 256 -9.01 0.38 -20.87
N VAL A 257 -8.33 1.14 -20.03
CA VAL A 257 -7.86 0.70 -18.72
C VAL A 257 -8.90 1.07 -17.66
N HIS A 258 -9.19 0.12 -16.77
CA HIS A 258 -10.24 0.29 -15.75
C HIS A 258 -9.70 0.51 -14.34
N THR A 259 -8.43 0.19 -14.08
CA THR A 259 -7.85 0.26 -12.74
C THR A 259 -6.51 0.98 -12.76
N VAL A 260 -6.36 1.97 -11.90
CA VAL A 260 -5.08 2.59 -11.57
C VAL A 260 -4.86 2.51 -10.07
N ASN A 261 -3.89 1.70 -9.65
CA ASN A 261 -3.45 1.62 -8.27
C ASN A 261 -2.19 2.49 -8.11
N MET A 262 -2.31 3.59 -7.40
CA MET A 262 -1.24 4.56 -7.23
C MET A 262 -0.22 4.18 -6.14
N GLY A 263 -0.40 3.02 -5.51
CA GLY A 263 0.44 2.57 -4.41
C GLY A 263 0.23 3.38 -3.12
N GLY A 264 1.25 3.37 -2.30
CA GLY A 264 1.28 4.09 -1.03
C GLY A 264 2.55 4.90 -0.88
N GLY A 265 3.09 4.95 0.33
CA GLY A 265 4.31 5.70 0.64
C GLY A 265 4.07 7.07 1.21
N PHE A 266 2.84 7.35 1.66
CA PHE A 266 2.49 8.58 2.35
C PHE A 266 3.40 8.82 3.55
N GLY A 267 3.85 10.08 3.72
CA GLY A 267 4.75 10.46 4.78
C GLY A 267 4.08 10.41 6.15
N VAL A 268 4.84 9.92 7.13
CA VAL A 268 4.44 9.95 8.53
C VAL A 268 5.55 10.57 9.37
N TYR A 269 5.20 11.07 10.54
CA TYR A 269 6.18 11.66 11.44
C TYR A 269 7.06 10.57 12.08
N TYR A 270 8.38 10.65 11.90
CA TYR A 270 9.37 9.81 12.57
C TYR A 270 10.25 10.61 13.54
N LYS A 271 10.64 11.80 13.16
CA LYS A 271 11.64 12.61 13.91
C LYS A 271 11.31 14.09 13.86
N GLU A 272 11.96 14.85 14.73
CA GLU A 272 11.91 16.30 14.71
C GLU A 272 12.30 16.85 13.33
N GLY A 273 11.49 17.77 12.81
CA GLY A 273 11.61 18.34 11.47
C GLY A 273 10.74 17.65 10.41
N ASP A 274 10.17 16.48 10.68
CA ASP A 274 9.17 15.90 9.81
C ASP A 274 7.83 16.63 9.96
N ASP A 275 7.25 17.06 8.83
CA ASP A 275 5.96 17.76 8.77
C ASP A 275 5.07 17.12 7.72
N PRO A 276 4.56 15.90 7.98
CA PRO A 276 3.67 15.21 7.04
C PRO A 276 2.34 15.93 6.94
N LYS A 277 1.88 16.13 5.71
CA LYS A 277 0.52 16.58 5.43
C LYS A 277 -0.48 15.53 5.95
N PRO A 278 -1.61 15.91 6.56
CA PRO A 278 -2.65 14.97 6.95
C PRO A 278 -3.06 14.09 5.77
N ILE A 279 -3.19 12.78 5.99
CA ILE A 279 -3.48 11.81 4.92
C ILE A 279 -4.80 12.11 4.22
N GLU A 280 -5.79 12.57 4.96
CA GLU A 280 -7.09 12.97 4.44
C GLU A 280 -7.00 14.14 3.45
N GLU A 281 -6.10 15.09 3.68
CA GLU A 281 -5.88 16.20 2.75
C GLU A 281 -5.18 15.72 1.47
N VAL A 282 -4.16 14.86 1.61
CA VAL A 282 -3.45 14.27 0.46
C VAL A 282 -4.40 13.50 -0.43
N LEU A 283 -5.24 12.65 0.16
CA LEU A 283 -6.21 11.84 -0.59
C LEU A 283 -7.29 12.69 -1.26
N SER A 284 -7.82 13.71 -0.58
CA SER A 284 -8.80 14.63 -1.15
C SER A 284 -8.26 15.39 -2.36
N GLU A 285 -6.99 15.82 -2.32
CA GLU A 285 -6.35 16.48 -3.46
C GLU A 285 -6.17 15.53 -4.65
N ILE A 286 -5.81 14.27 -4.39
CA ILE A 286 -5.69 13.22 -5.40
C ILE A 286 -7.05 12.96 -6.07
N ILE A 287 -8.11 12.81 -5.29
CA ILE A 287 -9.48 12.61 -5.81
C ILE A 287 -9.90 13.80 -6.67
N THR A 288 -9.72 15.03 -6.15
CA THR A 288 -10.07 16.25 -6.88
C THR A 288 -9.36 16.33 -8.23
N TYR A 289 -8.07 16.00 -8.26
CA TYR A 289 -7.30 15.96 -9.50
C TYR A 289 -7.82 14.90 -10.48
N THR A 290 -8.06 13.68 -9.98
CA THR A 290 -8.52 12.54 -10.80
C THR A 290 -9.90 12.85 -11.42
N GLU A 291 -10.83 13.41 -10.64
CA GLU A 291 -12.15 13.81 -11.13
C GLU A 291 -12.08 14.90 -12.23
N ALA A 292 -11.07 15.76 -12.19
CA ALA A 292 -10.87 16.79 -13.21
C ALA A 292 -10.30 16.23 -14.53
N MET A 293 -9.64 15.05 -14.49
CA MET A 293 -9.03 14.41 -15.66
C MET A 293 -9.98 13.45 -16.40
N GLU A 294 -11.04 13.00 -15.77
CA GLU A 294 -12.08 12.16 -16.35
C GLU A 294 -13.10 12.98 -17.19
#